data_3eca6154fad45343c90f6da2033d429f
#
_entry.id   3eca6154fad45343c90f6da2033d429f
#
_cell.length_a   1.000
_cell.length_b   1.000
_cell.length_c   1.000
_cell.angle_alpha   90.00
_cell.angle_beta   90.00
_cell.angle_gamma   90.00
#
_symmetry.space_group_name_H-M   'P 1'
#
loop_
_entity.id
_entity.type
_entity.pdbx_description
1 polymer ?
#
loop_
_entity_poly.entity_id
_entity_poly.type
_entity_poly.pdbx_seq_one_letter_code
_entity_poly.pdbx_strand_id
1 'polypeptide(L)'
;MKYIMLTGHRKSGTTLLHKLFDGHPNLNVYPVDLGLLYAFYPCFARSSSSLEEKKDRFTHVLRVSTERFSGAKLSHCVSSFEPQKFIAFFWERNDIRDLLEPSVIVKSLGESYCEYANLDISRPFLFKETSQTVNLHALVNDGLNVKCVQIIRDPRDNYAAIKAGVTNYYSKMGENEDEALASVLNRARLDLELATTWCNDPDARFYALRYEDLVFDPSKHMSRLLRRLEVDWSDSVLIPTFLGKSFSGNSHD
;
A
#
# COMPACT_ATOMS: atom_id res chain seq x y z
N MET A 1 2.78 -0.86 -18.56
CA MET A 1 2.33 -1.66 -17.39
C MET A 1 1.03 -1.05 -16.84
N LYS A 2 0.08 -1.86 -16.37
CA LYS A 2 -1.08 -1.41 -15.57
C LYS A 2 -0.66 -1.39 -14.10
N TYR A 3 -1.23 -0.46 -13.32
CA TYR A 3 -0.93 -0.33 -11.90
C TYR A 3 -2.19 -0.53 -11.07
N ILE A 4 -2.03 -1.17 -9.91
CA ILE A 4 -3.10 -1.35 -8.92
C ILE A 4 -2.58 -0.82 -7.59
N MET A 5 -3.23 0.19 -7.04
CA MET A 5 -2.89 0.75 -5.75
C MET A 5 -3.91 0.34 -4.70
N LEU A 6 -3.43 -0.24 -3.61
CA LEU A 6 -4.24 -0.53 -2.43
C LEU A 6 -4.01 0.55 -1.38
N THR A 7 -5.07 1.08 -0.81
CA THR A 7 -5.00 2.06 0.26
C THR A 7 -6.12 1.85 1.29
N GLY A 8 -6.10 2.64 2.32
CA GLY A 8 -7.06 2.67 3.43
C GLY A 8 -6.38 3.10 4.72
N HIS A 9 -7.15 3.48 5.70
CA HIS A 9 -6.60 3.90 6.99
C HIS A 9 -5.83 2.76 7.69
N ARG A 10 -4.92 3.10 8.57
CA ARG A 10 -4.23 2.11 9.43
C ARG A 10 -5.24 1.24 10.14
N LYS A 11 -4.97 -0.06 10.23
CA LYS A 11 -5.84 -1.07 10.86
C LYS A 11 -7.20 -1.28 10.19
N SER A 12 -7.43 -0.74 8.99
CA SER A 12 -8.64 -1.02 8.20
C SER A 12 -8.59 -2.33 7.41
N GLY A 13 -7.49 -3.10 7.47
CA GLY A 13 -7.34 -4.35 6.74
C GLY A 13 -6.49 -4.27 5.47
N THR A 14 -5.80 -3.15 5.23
CA THR A 14 -4.92 -2.96 4.05
C THR A 14 -3.87 -4.07 3.92
N THR A 15 -3.32 -4.55 5.03
CA THR A 15 -2.33 -5.64 5.00
C THR A 15 -2.99 -6.97 4.63
N LEU A 16 -4.16 -7.29 5.16
CA LEU A 16 -4.88 -8.50 4.78
C LEU A 16 -5.17 -8.50 3.27
N LEU A 17 -5.80 -7.42 2.77
CA LEU A 17 -6.11 -7.29 1.34
C LEU A 17 -4.86 -7.44 0.48
N HIS A 18 -3.76 -6.79 0.85
CA HIS A 18 -2.49 -6.90 0.15
C HIS A 18 -1.96 -8.34 0.10
N LYS A 19 -2.05 -9.07 1.22
CA LYS A 19 -1.57 -10.45 1.32
C LYS A 19 -2.47 -11.47 0.61
N LEU A 20 -3.73 -11.14 0.37
CA LEU A 20 -4.60 -11.93 -0.48
C LEU A 20 -4.24 -11.82 -1.98
N PHE A 21 -3.63 -10.72 -2.40
CA PHE A 21 -3.11 -10.59 -3.77
C PHE A 21 -1.71 -11.18 -3.95
N ASP A 22 -0.95 -11.33 -2.88
CA ASP A 22 0.40 -11.92 -2.95
C ASP A 22 0.32 -13.36 -3.46
N GLY A 23 1.24 -13.74 -4.34
CA GLY A 23 1.23 -15.08 -4.96
C GLY A 23 0.21 -15.25 -6.11
N HIS A 24 -0.52 -14.22 -6.50
CA HIS A 24 -1.40 -14.28 -7.65
C HIS A 24 -0.60 -14.45 -8.95
N PRO A 25 -0.89 -15.48 -9.79
CA PRO A 25 -0.06 -15.84 -10.94
C PRO A 25 0.02 -14.74 -12.01
N ASN A 26 -0.98 -13.86 -12.10
CA ASN A 26 -1.08 -12.82 -13.13
C ASN A 26 -0.81 -11.40 -12.57
N LEU A 27 -0.22 -11.27 -11.38
CA LEU A 27 0.14 -9.98 -10.78
C LEU A 27 1.59 -9.96 -10.34
N ASN A 28 2.21 -8.80 -10.45
CA ASN A 28 3.47 -8.48 -9.79
C ASN A 28 3.14 -7.69 -8.53
N VAL A 29 3.27 -8.30 -7.37
CA VAL A 29 2.91 -7.68 -6.09
C VAL A 29 4.17 -7.18 -5.38
N TYR A 30 4.26 -5.85 -5.16
CA TYR A 30 5.33 -5.29 -4.34
C TYR A 30 5.16 -5.74 -2.89
N PRO A 31 6.17 -6.34 -2.25
CA PRO A 31 5.93 -7.17 -1.06
C PRO A 31 5.56 -6.38 0.19
N VAL A 32 5.85 -5.08 0.25
CA VAL A 32 5.70 -4.24 1.44
C VAL A 32 4.87 -2.98 1.17
N ASP A 33 4.65 -2.16 2.19
CA ASP A 33 4.07 -0.83 2.04
C ASP A 33 5.07 0.05 1.29
N LEU A 34 4.63 0.70 0.22
CA LEU A 34 5.53 1.48 -0.62
C LEU A 34 6.07 2.70 0.13
N GLY A 35 5.18 3.43 0.81
CA GLY A 35 5.52 4.59 1.61
C GLY A 35 6.06 5.79 0.81
N LEU A 36 5.98 5.74 -0.51
CA LEU A 36 6.54 6.74 -1.42
C LEU A 36 5.87 8.09 -1.28
N LEU A 37 4.55 8.08 -1.20
CA LEU A 37 3.78 9.31 -1.13
C LEU A 37 4.13 10.13 0.13
N TYR A 38 4.56 9.47 1.20
CA TYR A 38 5.08 10.17 2.39
C TYR A 38 6.40 10.91 2.13
N ALA A 39 7.23 10.43 1.23
CA ALA A 39 8.50 11.06 0.92
C ALA A 39 8.35 12.33 0.07
N PHE A 40 7.33 12.40 -0.77
CA PHE A 40 7.18 13.43 -1.79
C PHE A 40 6.04 14.42 -1.56
N TYR A 41 5.05 14.09 -0.70
CA TYR A 41 3.93 15.00 -0.44
C TYR A 41 4.30 16.15 0.49
N PRO A 42 3.72 17.36 0.25
CA PRO A 42 4.09 18.59 0.95
C PRO A 42 3.91 18.54 2.47
N CYS A 43 2.94 17.77 2.97
CA CYS A 43 2.73 17.62 4.43
C CYS A 43 3.93 16.97 5.14
N PHE A 44 4.78 16.24 4.41
CA PHE A 44 5.98 15.60 4.94
C PHE A 44 7.26 16.10 4.27
N ALA A 45 7.15 16.78 3.13
CA ALA A 45 8.26 17.36 2.40
C ALA A 45 8.23 18.87 2.54
N ARG A 46 9.28 19.46 3.09
CA ARG A 46 9.46 20.90 2.97
C ARG A 46 9.61 21.25 1.50
N SER A 47 8.89 22.27 1.03
CA SER A 47 8.93 22.73 -0.37
C SER A 47 10.34 23.18 -0.83
N SER A 48 11.22 23.47 0.12
CA SER A 48 12.61 23.89 -0.08
C SER A 48 13.64 22.77 0.04
N SER A 49 13.22 21.49 0.12
CA SER A 49 14.18 20.39 0.22
C SER A 49 15.03 20.26 -1.05
N SER A 50 16.34 20.13 -0.89
CA SER A 50 17.27 19.81 -1.99
C SER A 50 16.94 18.44 -2.59
N LEU A 51 17.43 18.18 -3.80
CA LEU A 51 17.29 16.86 -4.44
C LEU A 51 17.94 15.75 -3.61
N GLU A 52 19.06 16.05 -2.95
CA GLU A 52 19.76 15.12 -2.07
C GLU A 52 18.90 14.78 -0.85
N GLU A 53 18.31 15.76 -0.18
CA GLU A 53 17.38 15.54 0.94
C GLU A 53 16.14 14.72 0.51
N LYS A 54 15.63 14.94 -0.70
CA LYS A 54 14.54 14.12 -1.26
C LYS A 54 14.97 12.68 -1.49
N LYS A 55 16.17 12.47 -2.04
CA LYS A 55 16.77 11.15 -2.26
C LYS A 55 16.97 10.41 -0.94
N ASP A 56 17.52 11.07 0.06
CA ASP A 56 17.75 10.49 1.39
C ASP A 56 16.44 10.11 2.06
N ARG A 57 15.43 10.97 1.98
CA ARG A 57 14.11 10.70 2.53
C ARG A 57 13.44 9.51 1.83
N PHE A 58 13.49 9.47 0.52
CA PHE A 58 12.95 8.36 -0.26
C PHE A 58 13.68 7.05 0.06
N THR A 59 15.02 7.07 0.09
CA THR A 59 15.84 5.93 0.49
C THR A 59 15.50 5.44 1.90
N HIS A 60 15.34 6.39 2.84
CA HIS A 60 14.92 6.07 4.20
C HIS A 60 13.55 5.38 4.26
N VAL A 61 12.57 5.91 3.53
CA VAL A 61 11.21 5.33 3.47
C VAL A 61 11.22 3.93 2.87
N LEU A 62 11.92 3.72 1.75
CA LEU A 62 12.11 2.41 1.16
C LEU A 62 12.75 1.43 2.17
N ARG A 63 13.84 1.85 2.82
CA ARG A 63 14.53 1.03 3.81
C ARG A 63 13.63 0.65 4.98
N VAL A 64 12.94 1.62 5.59
CA VAL A 64 12.06 1.36 6.74
C VAL A 64 10.89 0.47 6.36
N SER A 65 10.30 0.66 5.18
CA SER A 65 9.21 -0.18 4.68
C SER A 65 9.65 -1.63 4.49
N THR A 66 10.85 -1.83 4.00
CA THR A 66 11.41 -3.16 3.75
C THR A 66 11.92 -3.83 5.02
N GLU A 67 12.58 -3.11 5.93
CA GLU A 67 13.09 -3.63 7.20
C GLU A 67 11.99 -4.10 8.16
N ARG A 68 10.79 -3.49 8.11
CA ARG A 68 9.64 -3.94 8.92
C ARG A 68 9.26 -5.40 8.68
N PHE A 69 9.58 -5.94 7.51
CA PHE A 69 9.29 -7.31 7.12
C PHE A 69 10.48 -8.26 7.27
N SER A 70 11.68 -7.76 7.54
CA SER A 70 12.86 -8.58 7.89
C SER A 70 12.89 -8.98 9.37
N GLY A 71 11.91 -8.55 10.18
CA GLY A 71 11.80 -8.93 11.59
C GLY A 71 11.57 -10.43 11.81
N ALA A 72 11.85 -10.89 13.02
CA ALA A 72 11.91 -12.31 13.42
C ALA A 72 10.71 -13.20 13.02
N LYS A 73 9.51 -12.61 12.82
CA LYS A 73 8.30 -13.34 12.40
C LYS A 73 8.27 -13.69 10.90
N LEU A 74 9.09 -13.05 10.09
CA LEU A 74 9.09 -13.22 8.63
C LEU A 74 10.47 -13.62 8.08
N SER A 75 11.43 -13.88 8.94
CA SER A 75 12.80 -14.29 8.56
C SER A 75 12.81 -15.53 7.66
N HIS A 76 11.84 -16.42 7.81
CA HIS A 76 11.68 -17.60 6.97
C HIS A 76 11.08 -17.29 5.58
N CYS A 77 10.48 -16.10 5.39
CA CYS A 77 9.87 -15.69 4.13
C CYS A 77 10.81 -14.87 3.23
N VAL A 78 11.88 -14.32 3.76
CA VAL A 78 12.72 -13.27 3.14
C VAL A 78 13.83 -13.83 2.24
N SER A 79 13.85 -15.10 1.89
CA SER A 79 14.94 -15.69 1.11
C SER A 79 15.12 -15.17 -0.32
N SER A 80 14.17 -14.42 -0.86
CA SER A 80 14.18 -13.98 -2.27
C SER A 80 14.21 -12.46 -2.48
N PHE A 81 14.01 -11.65 -1.44
CA PHE A 81 14.04 -10.18 -1.54
C PHE A 81 14.97 -9.59 -0.49
N GLU A 82 16.08 -9.01 -0.94
CA GLU A 82 17.06 -8.35 -0.09
C GLU A 82 16.90 -6.82 -0.20
N PRO A 83 16.27 -6.16 0.80
CA PRO A 83 15.91 -4.75 0.73
C PRO A 83 17.04 -3.81 0.36
N GLN A 84 18.21 -4.00 0.97
CA GLN A 84 19.36 -3.13 0.73
C GLN A 84 19.95 -3.31 -0.68
N LYS A 85 19.96 -4.53 -1.18
CA LYS A 85 20.38 -4.79 -2.58
C LYS A 85 19.39 -4.20 -3.56
N PHE A 86 18.09 -4.30 -3.28
CA PHE A 86 17.08 -3.66 -4.11
C PHE A 86 17.22 -2.13 -4.13
N ILE A 87 17.46 -1.50 -2.99
CA ILE A 87 17.67 -0.04 -2.91
C ILE A 87 18.91 0.38 -3.72
N ALA A 88 20.01 -0.34 -3.61
CA ALA A 88 21.22 -0.09 -4.41
C ALA A 88 20.92 -0.22 -5.90
N PHE A 89 20.29 -1.33 -6.30
CA PHE A 89 19.87 -1.60 -7.67
C PHE A 89 18.94 -0.51 -8.23
N PHE A 90 17.99 -0.01 -7.41
CA PHE A 90 17.09 1.07 -7.80
C PHE A 90 17.87 2.35 -8.13
N TRP A 91 18.82 2.75 -7.27
CA TRP A 91 19.60 3.98 -7.46
C TRP A 91 20.68 3.86 -8.55
N GLU A 92 21.09 2.67 -8.93
CA GLU A 92 21.94 2.45 -10.11
C GLU A 92 21.21 2.75 -11.43
N ARG A 93 19.88 2.65 -11.45
CA ARG A 93 19.03 2.80 -12.62
C ARG A 93 18.28 4.12 -12.70
N ASN A 94 18.11 4.78 -11.59
CA ASN A 94 17.26 5.96 -11.49
C ASN A 94 18.03 7.14 -10.91
N ASP A 95 17.84 8.31 -11.50
CA ASP A 95 18.33 9.58 -10.96
C ASP A 95 17.19 10.29 -10.22
N ILE A 96 17.48 10.85 -9.04
CA ILE A 96 16.50 11.63 -8.27
C ILE A 96 15.95 12.83 -9.07
N ARG A 97 16.73 13.36 -10.02
CA ARG A 97 16.32 14.45 -10.88
C ARG A 97 15.17 14.11 -11.80
N ASP A 98 15.01 12.83 -12.12
CA ASP A 98 13.95 12.31 -12.97
C ASP A 98 12.72 11.86 -12.15
N LEU A 99 12.86 11.73 -10.83
CA LEU A 99 11.84 11.24 -9.91
C LEU A 99 11.11 12.39 -9.21
N LEU A 100 10.59 13.35 -9.96
CA LEU A 100 9.93 14.53 -9.39
C LEU A 100 8.43 14.35 -9.18
N GLU A 101 7.80 13.51 -10.01
CA GLU A 101 6.35 13.31 -9.99
C GLU A 101 6.00 11.93 -9.42
N PRO A 102 4.93 11.81 -8.62
CA PRO A 102 4.51 10.54 -8.01
C PRO A 102 4.29 9.40 -9.01
N SER A 103 3.74 9.71 -10.19
CA SER A 103 3.51 8.74 -11.26
C SER A 103 4.81 8.18 -11.82
N VAL A 104 5.81 9.03 -12.02
CA VAL A 104 7.14 8.63 -12.49
C VAL A 104 7.83 7.74 -11.46
N ILE A 105 7.73 8.11 -10.17
CA ILE A 105 8.30 7.32 -9.07
C ILE A 105 7.69 5.92 -9.01
N VAL A 106 6.36 5.83 -9.07
CA VAL A 106 5.66 4.54 -9.05
C VAL A 106 6.05 3.68 -10.26
N LYS A 107 6.15 4.31 -11.43
CA LYS A 107 6.59 3.63 -12.66
C LYS A 107 8.00 3.09 -12.52
N SER A 108 8.96 3.95 -12.16
CA SER A 108 10.37 3.57 -12.00
C SER A 108 10.57 2.49 -10.95
N LEU A 109 9.81 2.56 -9.86
CA LEU A 109 9.88 1.54 -8.81
C LEU A 109 9.30 0.20 -9.29
N GLY A 110 8.15 0.21 -9.96
CA GLY A 110 7.55 -1.01 -10.50
C GLY A 110 8.45 -1.69 -11.54
N GLU A 111 9.02 -0.92 -12.46
CA GLU A 111 9.96 -1.42 -13.46
C GLU A 111 11.24 -1.99 -12.82
N SER A 112 11.85 -1.24 -11.91
CA SER A 112 13.05 -1.69 -11.19
C SER A 112 12.79 -2.93 -10.33
N TYR A 113 11.63 -3.01 -9.69
CA TYR A 113 11.27 -4.19 -8.90
C TYR A 113 11.06 -5.42 -9.77
N CYS A 114 10.33 -5.29 -10.88
CA CYS A 114 10.13 -6.39 -11.82
C CYS A 114 11.44 -6.91 -12.38
N GLU A 115 12.35 -6.02 -12.76
CA GLU A 115 13.68 -6.40 -13.26
C GLU A 115 14.53 -7.07 -12.17
N TYR A 116 14.60 -6.47 -10.96
CA TYR A 116 15.34 -7.02 -9.83
C TYR A 116 14.87 -8.44 -9.43
N ALA A 117 13.55 -8.64 -9.45
CA ALA A 117 12.93 -9.91 -9.07
C ALA A 117 12.73 -10.87 -10.27
N ASN A 118 13.20 -10.51 -11.46
CA ASN A 118 13.03 -11.26 -12.71
C ASN A 118 11.56 -11.63 -12.98
N LEU A 119 10.66 -10.64 -12.89
CA LEU A 119 9.23 -10.77 -13.09
C LEU A 119 8.81 -10.29 -14.48
N ASP A 120 7.72 -10.83 -15.00
CA ASP A 120 7.15 -10.44 -16.28
C ASP A 120 6.52 -9.03 -16.18
N ILE A 121 7.15 -8.02 -16.79
CA ILE A 121 6.72 -6.63 -16.78
C ILE A 121 5.37 -6.40 -17.50
N SER A 122 4.89 -7.35 -18.29
CA SER A 122 3.58 -7.26 -18.96
C SER A 122 2.41 -7.42 -17.96
N ARG A 123 2.64 -8.04 -16.80
CA ARG A 123 1.64 -8.20 -15.75
C ARG A 123 1.38 -6.89 -15.02
N PRO A 124 0.14 -6.67 -14.53
CA PRO A 124 -0.15 -5.52 -13.69
C PRO A 124 0.71 -5.49 -12.42
N PHE A 125 1.18 -4.31 -12.06
CA PHE A 125 1.96 -4.08 -10.83
C PHE A 125 1.06 -3.59 -9.71
N LEU A 126 0.98 -4.37 -8.63
CA LEU A 126 0.20 -4.05 -7.45
C LEU A 126 1.11 -3.55 -6.32
N PHE A 127 0.75 -2.43 -5.73
CA PHE A 127 1.44 -1.86 -4.58
C PHE A 127 0.44 -1.33 -3.54
N LYS A 128 0.93 -1.17 -2.32
CA LYS A 128 0.13 -0.68 -1.20
C LYS A 128 0.70 0.62 -0.65
N GLU A 129 -0.19 1.60 -0.44
CA GLU A 129 0.10 2.89 0.20
C GLU A 129 -0.91 3.15 1.32
N THR A 130 -0.56 2.76 2.54
CA THR A 130 -1.44 2.93 3.69
C THR A 130 -1.66 4.40 4.01
N SER A 131 -2.92 4.78 4.28
CA SER A 131 -3.34 6.13 4.69
C SER A 131 -3.10 7.24 3.64
N GLN A 132 -3.01 6.88 2.35
CA GLN A 132 -2.78 7.83 1.26
C GLN A 132 -4.00 8.09 0.37
N THR A 133 -5.19 7.76 0.85
CA THR A 133 -6.44 7.92 0.12
C THR A 133 -6.62 9.34 -0.45
N VAL A 134 -6.30 10.36 0.33
CA VAL A 134 -6.45 11.78 -0.07
C VAL A 134 -5.50 12.19 -1.21
N ASN A 135 -4.44 11.45 -1.44
CA ASN A 135 -3.39 11.77 -2.41
C ASN A 135 -3.52 10.97 -3.71
N LEU A 136 -4.53 10.11 -3.84
CA LEU A 136 -4.70 9.25 -5.02
C LEU A 136 -4.95 10.04 -6.30
N HIS A 137 -5.62 11.18 -6.20
CA HIS A 137 -5.90 12.03 -7.35
C HIS A 137 -4.63 12.50 -8.08
N ALA A 138 -3.52 12.70 -7.35
CA ALA A 138 -2.27 13.08 -7.98
C ALA A 138 -1.75 12.00 -8.94
N LEU A 139 -1.77 10.73 -8.54
CA LEU A 139 -1.36 9.62 -9.39
C LEU A 139 -2.23 9.47 -10.64
N VAL A 140 -3.54 9.67 -10.48
CA VAL A 140 -4.51 9.55 -11.58
C VAL A 140 -4.38 10.71 -12.55
N ASN A 141 -4.22 11.92 -12.04
CA ASN A 141 -4.13 13.13 -12.86
C ASN A 141 -2.80 13.21 -13.65
N ASP A 142 -1.75 12.60 -13.16
CA ASP A 142 -0.44 12.52 -13.85
C ASP A 142 -0.44 11.51 -15.03
N GLY A 143 -1.59 10.96 -15.40
CA GLY A 143 -1.72 10.07 -16.54
C GLY A 143 -1.23 8.63 -16.29
N LEU A 144 -0.96 8.24 -15.05
CA LEU A 144 -0.66 6.85 -14.71
C LEU A 144 -1.89 5.97 -14.94
N ASN A 145 -1.74 4.88 -15.68
CA ASN A 145 -2.80 3.87 -15.83
C ASN A 145 -2.95 3.07 -14.53
N VAL A 146 -3.59 3.67 -13.53
CA VAL A 146 -3.76 3.12 -12.19
C VAL A 146 -5.22 2.90 -11.85
N LYS A 147 -5.53 1.73 -11.28
CA LYS A 147 -6.78 1.43 -10.58
C LYS A 147 -6.53 1.45 -9.08
N CYS A 148 -7.39 2.13 -8.34
CA CYS A 148 -7.23 2.36 -6.90
C CYS A 148 -8.29 1.58 -6.13
N VAL A 149 -7.87 0.84 -5.12
CA VAL A 149 -8.73 0.11 -4.19
C VAL A 149 -8.55 0.67 -2.80
N GLN A 150 -9.61 1.22 -2.25
CA GLN A 150 -9.67 1.66 -0.86
C GLN A 150 -10.39 0.61 -0.01
N ILE A 151 -9.74 0.12 1.05
CA ILE A 151 -10.42 -0.66 2.07
C ILE A 151 -10.81 0.24 3.24
N ILE A 152 -12.10 0.21 3.58
CA ILE A 152 -12.69 0.95 4.69
C ILE A 152 -13.13 -0.04 5.77
N ARG A 153 -13.14 0.42 7.01
CA ARG A 153 -13.55 -0.37 8.17
C ARG A 153 -14.41 0.48 9.10
N ASP A 154 -15.29 -0.16 9.87
CA ASP A 154 -16.04 0.52 10.93
C ASP A 154 -15.06 1.32 11.83
N PRO A 155 -15.26 2.63 12.00
CA PRO A 155 -14.32 3.46 12.75
C PRO A 155 -14.20 3.05 14.23
N ARG A 156 -15.21 2.42 14.81
CA ARG A 156 -15.16 1.89 16.19
C ARG A 156 -14.19 0.72 16.29
N ASP A 157 -14.26 -0.21 15.35
CA ASP A 157 -13.35 -1.37 15.28
C ASP A 157 -11.94 -0.95 14.85
N ASN A 158 -11.85 0.06 14.00
CA ASN A 158 -10.58 0.63 13.59
C ASN A 158 -9.88 1.28 14.80
N TYR A 159 -10.59 2.09 15.59
CA TYR A 159 -10.08 2.71 16.81
C TYR A 159 -9.65 1.66 17.84
N ALA A 160 -10.50 0.66 18.12
CA ALA A 160 -10.16 -0.43 19.02
C ALA A 160 -8.88 -1.16 18.59
N ALA A 161 -8.74 -1.47 17.30
CA ALA A 161 -7.54 -2.11 16.75
C ALA A 161 -6.28 -1.24 16.80
N ILE A 162 -6.42 0.08 16.70
CA ILE A 162 -5.33 1.05 16.88
C ILE A 162 -4.89 1.10 18.33
N LYS A 163 -5.86 1.16 19.26
CA LYS A 163 -5.60 1.22 20.71
C LYS A 163 -4.97 -0.08 21.24
N ALA A 164 -5.50 -1.23 20.83
CA ALA A 164 -4.97 -2.54 21.22
C ALA A 164 -3.64 -2.89 20.52
N GLY A 165 -3.28 -2.20 19.45
CA GLY A 165 -2.05 -2.49 18.70
C GLY A 165 -0.79 -2.25 19.52
N VAL A 166 0.15 -3.19 19.48
CA VAL A 166 1.46 -3.15 20.17
C VAL A 166 2.23 -1.84 19.93
N THR A 167 1.91 -1.15 18.86
CA THR A 167 2.59 0.10 18.52
C THR A 167 1.95 1.33 19.12
N ASN A 168 0.74 1.23 19.70
CA ASN A 168 -0.03 2.41 20.14
C ASN A 168 0.41 3.68 19.37
N TYR A 169 0.13 3.68 18.06
CA TYR A 169 0.77 4.60 17.12
C TYR A 169 0.60 6.07 17.53
N TYR A 170 -0.60 6.41 17.96
CA TYR A 170 -0.91 7.78 18.34
C TYR A 170 -0.22 8.21 19.63
N SER A 171 -0.13 7.33 20.62
CA SER A 171 0.64 7.60 21.84
C SER A 171 2.13 7.82 21.57
N LYS A 172 2.70 7.07 20.59
CA LYS A 172 4.08 7.29 20.15
C LYS A 172 4.29 8.60 19.39
N MET A 173 3.23 9.13 18.79
CA MET A 173 3.23 10.46 18.17
C MET A 173 2.99 11.59 19.18
N GLY A 174 2.83 11.26 20.48
CA GLY A 174 2.59 12.22 21.55
C GLY A 174 1.12 12.63 21.68
N GLU A 175 0.19 12.00 20.96
CA GLU A 175 -1.23 12.27 21.08
C GLU A 175 -1.82 11.59 22.32
N ASN A 176 -2.66 12.31 23.07
CA ASN A 176 -3.49 11.72 24.12
C ASN A 176 -4.68 10.95 23.54
N GLU A 177 -5.49 10.30 24.38
CA GLU A 177 -6.63 9.48 23.92
C GLU A 177 -7.66 10.28 23.11
N ASP A 178 -7.96 11.51 23.50
CA ASP A 178 -8.96 12.36 22.84
C ASP A 178 -8.46 12.83 21.48
N GLU A 179 -7.19 13.21 21.39
CA GLU A 179 -6.52 13.56 20.11
C GLU A 179 -6.47 12.37 19.18
N ALA A 180 -6.14 11.19 19.68
CA ALA A 180 -6.13 9.95 18.90
C ALA A 180 -7.52 9.59 18.39
N LEU A 181 -8.57 9.75 19.22
CA LEU A 181 -9.95 9.55 18.81
C LEU A 181 -10.37 10.56 17.74
N ALA A 182 -10.07 11.84 17.93
CA ALA A 182 -10.36 12.89 16.96
C ALA A 182 -9.65 12.63 15.61
N SER A 183 -8.40 12.22 15.65
CA SER A 183 -7.62 11.84 14.45
C SER A 183 -8.26 10.67 13.69
N VAL A 184 -8.69 9.62 14.41
CA VAL A 184 -9.36 8.45 13.81
C VAL A 184 -10.69 8.84 13.18
N LEU A 185 -11.51 9.63 13.90
CA LEU A 185 -12.82 10.06 13.42
C LEU A 185 -12.71 10.95 12.18
N ASN A 186 -11.79 11.93 12.19
CA ASN A 186 -11.52 12.77 11.03
C ASN A 186 -11.09 11.95 9.82
N ARG A 187 -10.21 11.00 10.04
CA ARG A 187 -9.75 10.13 8.95
C ARG A 187 -10.84 9.22 8.43
N ALA A 188 -11.64 8.62 9.31
CA ALA A 188 -12.78 7.79 8.93
C ALA A 188 -13.81 8.59 8.11
N ARG A 189 -14.08 9.84 8.49
CA ARG A 189 -14.96 10.72 7.74
C ARG A 189 -14.43 10.95 6.33
N LEU A 190 -13.17 11.34 6.18
CA LEU A 190 -12.54 11.55 4.87
C LEU A 190 -12.55 10.29 4.01
N ASP A 191 -12.22 9.15 4.60
CA ASP A 191 -12.22 7.87 3.88
C ASP A 191 -13.62 7.47 3.40
N LEU A 192 -14.67 7.72 4.20
CA LEU A 192 -16.06 7.46 3.83
C LEU A 192 -16.55 8.43 2.75
N GLU A 193 -16.24 9.72 2.86
CA GLU A 193 -16.58 10.72 1.84
C GLU A 193 -15.96 10.38 0.49
N LEU A 194 -14.68 10.03 0.48
CA LEU A 194 -13.97 9.62 -0.74
C LEU A 194 -14.50 8.29 -1.30
N ALA A 195 -14.76 7.30 -0.44
CA ALA A 195 -15.35 6.03 -0.86
C ALA A 195 -16.72 6.22 -1.52
N THR A 196 -17.55 7.11 -0.98
CA THR A 196 -18.86 7.44 -1.56
C THR A 196 -18.71 8.12 -2.92
N THR A 197 -17.77 9.05 -3.04
CA THR A 197 -17.45 9.72 -4.30
C THR A 197 -16.97 8.72 -5.34
N TRP A 198 -16.09 7.81 -4.97
CA TRP A 198 -15.50 6.82 -5.89
C TRP A 198 -16.47 5.72 -6.31
N CYS A 199 -17.41 5.33 -5.46
CA CYS A 199 -18.46 4.40 -5.86
C CYS A 199 -19.31 4.92 -7.02
N ASN A 200 -19.34 6.23 -7.21
CA ASN A 200 -20.05 6.91 -8.29
C ASN A 200 -19.13 7.34 -9.45
N ASP A 201 -17.85 6.97 -9.42
CA ASP A 201 -16.90 7.29 -10.50
C ASP A 201 -17.25 6.50 -11.77
N PRO A 202 -17.63 7.18 -12.87
CA PRO A 202 -17.96 6.52 -14.13
C PRO A 202 -16.75 5.83 -14.77
N ASP A 203 -15.56 6.30 -14.51
CA ASP A 203 -14.31 5.74 -15.08
C ASP A 203 -13.91 4.38 -14.48
N ALA A 204 -14.61 3.94 -13.42
CA ALA A 204 -14.34 2.68 -12.73
C ALA A 204 -12.86 2.47 -12.31
N ARG A 205 -12.11 3.57 -12.15
CA ARG A 205 -10.72 3.53 -11.70
C ARG A 205 -10.59 3.41 -10.18
N PHE A 206 -11.65 3.75 -9.46
CA PHE A 206 -11.71 3.70 -8.01
C PHE A 206 -12.68 2.64 -7.55
N TYR A 207 -12.32 1.93 -6.50
CA TYR A 207 -13.16 0.91 -5.89
C TYR A 207 -13.02 0.96 -4.37
N ALA A 208 -14.14 1.06 -3.67
CA ALA A 208 -14.18 0.97 -2.21
C ALA A 208 -14.65 -0.43 -1.79
N LEU A 209 -13.95 -1.03 -0.81
CA LEU A 209 -14.25 -2.34 -0.25
C LEU A 209 -14.36 -2.21 1.26
N ARG A 210 -15.42 -2.75 1.85
CA ARG A 210 -15.54 -2.85 3.30
C ARG A 210 -14.76 -4.04 3.82
N TYR A 211 -14.00 -3.82 4.89
CA TYR A 211 -13.24 -4.87 5.57
C TYR A 211 -14.15 -6.00 6.06
N GLU A 212 -15.28 -5.63 6.65
CA GLU A 212 -16.27 -6.57 7.19
C GLU A 212 -16.82 -7.49 6.10
N ASP A 213 -17.13 -6.94 4.93
CA ASP A 213 -17.62 -7.71 3.77
C ASP A 213 -16.55 -8.68 3.26
N LEU A 214 -15.29 -8.23 3.18
CA LEU A 214 -14.16 -9.05 2.76
C LEU A 214 -13.95 -10.24 3.71
N VAL A 215 -14.05 -10.01 5.02
CA VAL A 215 -13.84 -11.07 6.03
C VAL A 215 -15.02 -12.04 6.09
N PHE A 216 -16.25 -11.53 5.89
CA PHE A 216 -17.47 -12.34 5.95
C PHE A 216 -17.58 -13.27 4.75
N ASP A 217 -17.31 -12.80 3.53
CA ASP A 217 -17.35 -13.60 2.30
C ASP A 217 -16.19 -13.24 1.36
N PRO A 218 -14.98 -13.76 1.65
CA PRO A 218 -13.78 -13.44 0.87
C PRO A 218 -13.93 -13.81 -0.61
N SER A 219 -14.50 -14.97 -0.91
CA SER A 219 -14.64 -15.45 -2.28
C SER A 219 -15.47 -14.52 -3.13
N LYS A 220 -16.65 -14.14 -2.65
CA LYS A 220 -17.56 -13.20 -3.33
C LYS A 220 -16.91 -11.83 -3.56
N HIS A 221 -16.30 -11.27 -2.52
CA HIS A 221 -15.78 -9.91 -2.59
C HIS A 221 -14.47 -9.83 -3.39
N MET A 222 -13.59 -10.82 -3.29
CA MET A 222 -12.41 -10.91 -4.13
C MET A 222 -12.76 -11.15 -5.61
N SER A 223 -13.74 -11.99 -5.91
CA SER A 223 -14.21 -12.20 -7.29
C SER A 223 -14.74 -10.92 -7.91
N ARG A 224 -15.53 -10.13 -7.16
CA ARG A 224 -16.02 -8.83 -7.63
C ARG A 224 -14.89 -7.82 -7.83
N LEU A 225 -13.92 -7.81 -6.92
CA LEU A 225 -12.77 -6.92 -6.98
C LEU A 225 -11.88 -7.25 -8.18
N LEU A 226 -11.49 -8.52 -8.36
CA LEU A 226 -10.66 -8.95 -9.50
C LEU A 226 -11.31 -8.59 -10.84
N ARG A 227 -12.63 -8.77 -10.98
CA ARG A 227 -13.36 -8.37 -12.18
C ARG A 227 -13.25 -6.86 -12.45
N ARG A 228 -13.33 -6.03 -11.42
CA ARG A 228 -13.15 -4.56 -11.53
C ARG A 228 -11.71 -4.19 -11.91
N LEU A 229 -10.77 -4.95 -11.42
CA LEU A 229 -9.34 -4.76 -11.72
C LEU A 229 -8.94 -5.34 -13.08
N GLU A 230 -9.85 -6.07 -13.76
CA GLU A 230 -9.56 -6.81 -15.00
C GLU A 230 -8.42 -7.82 -14.82
N VAL A 231 -8.49 -8.54 -13.71
CA VAL A 231 -7.56 -9.61 -13.35
C VAL A 231 -8.36 -10.91 -13.26
N ASP A 232 -7.84 -11.98 -13.84
CA ASP A 232 -8.48 -13.29 -13.80
C ASP A 232 -8.57 -13.84 -12.37
N TRP A 233 -9.53 -14.73 -12.15
CA TRP A 233 -9.65 -15.42 -10.86
C TRP A 233 -8.49 -16.38 -10.64
N SER A 234 -8.02 -16.44 -9.41
CA SER A 234 -7.13 -17.49 -8.90
C SER A 234 -7.48 -17.76 -7.45
N ASP A 235 -7.51 -19.04 -7.06
CA ASP A 235 -7.80 -19.44 -5.68
C ASP A 235 -6.72 -18.96 -4.67
N SER A 236 -5.57 -18.54 -5.18
CA SER A 236 -4.52 -17.92 -4.37
C SER A 236 -5.01 -16.70 -3.58
N VAL A 237 -6.02 -15.95 -4.08
CA VAL A 237 -6.57 -14.78 -3.39
C VAL A 237 -7.44 -15.10 -2.17
N LEU A 238 -7.62 -16.36 -1.84
CA LEU A 238 -8.33 -16.78 -0.62
C LEU A 238 -7.37 -17.14 0.53
N ILE A 239 -6.08 -17.21 0.25
CA ILE A 239 -5.04 -17.57 1.22
C ILE A 239 -4.04 -16.43 1.31
N PRO A 240 -3.98 -15.72 2.46
CA PRO A 240 -3.02 -14.65 2.60
C PRO A 240 -1.58 -15.20 2.60
N THR A 241 -0.73 -14.64 1.75
CA THR A 241 0.68 -15.04 1.65
C THR A 241 1.62 -13.84 1.77
N PHE A 242 2.89 -14.12 1.98
CA PHE A 242 3.98 -13.15 1.88
C PHE A 242 5.11 -13.78 1.06
N LEU A 243 5.40 -13.21 -0.10
CA LEU A 243 6.32 -13.78 -1.08
C LEU A 243 5.98 -15.25 -1.39
N GLY A 244 4.67 -15.55 -1.55
CA GLY A 244 4.15 -16.87 -1.86
C GLY A 244 4.13 -17.88 -0.69
N LYS A 245 4.52 -17.47 0.52
CA LYS A 245 4.45 -18.31 1.73
C LYS A 245 3.30 -17.89 2.62
N SER A 246 2.67 -18.86 3.29
CA SER A 246 1.53 -18.62 4.18
C SER A 246 1.80 -17.52 5.20
N PHE A 247 0.86 -16.60 5.35
CA PHE A 247 0.94 -15.45 6.23
C PHE A 247 -0.16 -15.52 7.30
N SER A 248 0.23 -15.69 8.56
CA SER A 248 -0.69 -15.86 9.69
C SER A 248 -1.22 -14.54 10.28
N GLY A 249 -0.90 -13.39 9.66
CA GLY A 249 -1.26 -12.08 10.16
C GLY A 249 -0.10 -11.36 10.86
N ASN A 250 -0.34 -10.12 11.21
CA ASN A 250 0.60 -9.25 11.93
C ASN A 250 0.04 -8.77 13.28
N SER A 251 -1.06 -9.36 13.74
CA SER A 251 -1.53 -9.20 15.11
C SER A 251 -0.61 -9.99 16.04
N HIS A 252 -0.19 -9.34 17.10
CA HIS A 252 0.50 -9.99 18.20
C HIS A 252 -0.58 -10.39 19.22
N ASP A 253 -0.85 -11.65 19.31
CA ASP A 253 -1.48 -12.26 20.50
C ASP A 253 -0.40 -12.49 21.55
#